data_b8fdfadb2250e667c0d2d7330617d5c1
#
_entry.id   b8fdfadb2250e667c0d2d7330617d5c1
#
_cell.length_a   1.000
_cell.length_b   1.000
_cell.length_c   1.000
_cell.angle_alpha   90.00
_cell.angle_beta   90.00
_cell.angle_gamma   90.00
#
_symmetry.space_group_name_H-M   'P 1'
#
loop_
_entity.id
_entity.type
_entity.pdbx_description
1 polymer ?
#
loop_
_entity_poly.entity_id
_entity_poly.type
_entity_poly.pdbx_seq_one_letter_code
_entity_poly.pdbx_strand_id
1 'polypeptide(L)'
;FYHPEKYFLPEEVVIKPTIGELFDEFLNKHPLSEVRKKNFRVVKRALLRYELYVRATKRGQKGFILDVDLVTPDTLRDMWDFFQNEYQYYELYPSIYEAIPEKRTPQPRSKNTLIDCFSRIRTFFLWCFDNKRTTNRPFDKFPIEECTYGTPYYITLEERDRIFNADLSATPQLAIQRDIFIFQTLIGCRVSDLYRMTKLNVVNEAIEYIPKKTKEGNPVTVRVPLNDKAKEILERYKEYEGKLLPFISEQKYNDAIKKIFKLAGVDRIVTILDPLTHNEIKRPIYEVASSHLARRTFIGNIYKKVKDPNLVSALSGHKEGSKAFRRYRDIDEEMKKDLVKLLD
;
A
#
# COMPACT_ATOMS: atom_id res chain seq x y z
N PHE A 1 -10.08 60.89 42.18
CA PHE A 1 -11.01 59.74 42.33
C PHE A 1 -10.49 58.65 41.37
N TYR A 2 -9.90 57.60 41.97
CA TYR A 2 -9.35 56.46 41.25
C TYR A 2 -10.46 55.38 41.23
N HIS A 3 -10.98 55.05 40.04
CA HIS A 3 -11.91 53.94 39.84
C HIS A 3 -11.15 52.75 39.32
N PRO A 4 -10.82 51.71 40.14
CA PRO A 4 -10.08 50.55 39.71
C PRO A 4 -10.90 49.53 38.89
N GLU A 5 -12.20 49.73 38.73
CA GLU A 5 -13.11 48.77 38.09
C GLU A 5 -13.10 48.78 36.54
N LYS A 6 -12.28 49.62 35.89
CA LYS A 6 -12.30 49.80 34.43
C LYS A 6 -11.33 48.95 33.62
N TYR A 7 -10.56 48.06 34.23
CA TYR A 7 -9.47 47.35 33.53
C TYR A 7 -9.50 45.83 33.60
N PHE A 8 -10.54 45.18 34.09
CA PHE A 8 -10.76 43.77 33.90
C PHE A 8 -11.67 43.58 32.69
N LEU A 9 -11.10 43.63 31.48
CA LEU A 9 -11.68 42.92 30.36
C LEU A 9 -11.61 41.46 30.73
N PRO A 10 -12.71 40.67 30.64
CA PRO A 10 -12.65 39.25 30.80
C PRO A 10 -11.65 38.71 29.76
N GLU A 11 -10.65 37.97 30.21
CA GLU A 11 -9.78 37.22 29.29
C GLU A 11 -10.70 36.46 28.35
N GLU A 12 -10.65 36.75 27.05
CA GLU A 12 -11.34 35.96 26.06
C GLU A 12 -10.87 34.53 26.26
N VAL A 13 -11.74 33.65 26.68
CA VAL A 13 -11.45 32.20 26.79
C VAL A 13 -11.23 31.72 25.34
N VAL A 14 -9.99 31.73 24.90
CA VAL A 14 -9.61 31.20 23.60
C VAL A 14 -9.80 29.70 23.70
N ILE A 15 -10.94 29.23 23.21
CA ILE A 15 -11.24 27.79 23.12
C ILE A 15 -10.25 27.20 22.10
N LYS A 16 -9.27 26.45 22.60
CA LYS A 16 -8.32 25.75 21.74
C LYS A 16 -9.05 24.67 20.94
N PRO A 17 -8.79 24.57 19.63
CA PRO A 17 -9.37 23.53 18.82
C PRO A 17 -8.87 22.15 19.26
N THR A 18 -9.77 21.19 19.30
CA THR A 18 -9.45 19.78 19.58
C THR A 18 -8.58 19.18 18.47
N ILE A 19 -7.88 18.08 18.77
CA ILE A 19 -7.11 17.36 17.74
C ILE A 19 -8.00 16.91 16.57
N GLY A 20 -9.26 16.59 16.82
CA GLY A 20 -10.25 16.24 15.81
C GLY A 20 -10.55 17.39 14.84
N GLU A 21 -10.76 18.60 15.37
CA GLU A 21 -10.99 19.81 14.57
C GLU A 21 -9.75 20.23 13.79
N LEU A 22 -8.56 20.19 14.40
CA LEU A 22 -7.29 20.44 13.72
C LEU A 22 -7.05 19.44 12.58
N PHE A 23 -7.43 18.19 12.78
CA PHE A 23 -7.31 17.17 11.75
C PHE A 23 -8.27 17.41 10.58
N ASP A 24 -9.49 17.89 10.83
CA ASP A 24 -10.44 18.29 9.79
C ASP A 24 -9.93 19.52 9.02
N GLU A 25 -9.37 20.50 9.71
CA GLU A 25 -8.72 21.64 9.08
C GLU A 25 -7.57 21.21 8.17
N PHE A 26 -6.71 20.30 8.65
CA PHE A 26 -5.63 19.69 7.87
C PHE A 26 -6.15 19.00 6.60
N LEU A 27 -7.17 18.15 6.73
CA LEU A 27 -7.75 17.44 5.59
C LEU A 27 -8.36 18.36 4.53
N ASN A 28 -8.84 19.55 4.94
CA ASN A 28 -9.43 20.53 4.05
C ASN A 28 -8.38 21.41 3.37
N LYS A 29 -7.34 21.82 4.10
CA LYS A 29 -6.34 22.79 3.62
C LYS A 29 -5.11 22.16 2.96
N HIS A 30 -4.73 20.95 3.41
CA HIS A 30 -3.52 20.30 2.87
C HIS A 30 -3.81 19.64 1.52
N PRO A 31 -2.96 19.83 0.49
CA PRO A 31 -3.18 19.28 -0.87
C PRO A 31 -2.98 17.76 -0.90
N LEU A 32 -4.03 17.04 -0.60
CA LEU A 32 -4.06 15.58 -0.58
C LEU A 32 -5.03 15.03 -1.61
N SER A 33 -4.63 13.95 -2.31
CA SER A 33 -5.58 13.17 -3.10
C SER A 33 -6.66 12.53 -2.21
N GLU A 34 -7.84 12.24 -2.76
CA GLU A 34 -8.94 11.64 -2.00
C GLU A 34 -8.56 10.29 -1.36
N VAL A 35 -7.71 9.50 -2.01
CA VAL A 35 -7.18 8.26 -1.45
C VAL A 35 -6.33 8.53 -0.21
N ARG A 36 -5.47 9.54 -0.24
CA ARG A 36 -4.66 9.93 0.91
C ARG A 36 -5.54 10.47 2.04
N LYS A 37 -6.53 11.31 1.74
CA LYS A 37 -7.50 11.79 2.74
C LYS A 37 -8.21 10.64 3.45
N LYS A 38 -8.63 9.59 2.71
CA LYS A 38 -9.22 8.39 3.32
C LYS A 38 -8.28 7.73 4.34
N ASN A 39 -7.01 7.58 3.99
CA ASN A 39 -6.01 7.00 4.89
C ASN A 39 -5.77 7.87 6.14
N PHE A 40 -5.73 9.18 5.98
CA PHE A 40 -5.62 10.10 7.11
C PHE A 40 -6.87 10.06 8.02
N ARG A 41 -8.09 9.93 7.46
CA ARG A 41 -9.32 9.76 8.27
C ARG A 41 -9.28 8.51 9.14
N VAL A 42 -8.65 7.41 8.68
CA VAL A 42 -8.43 6.20 9.50
C VAL A 42 -7.54 6.54 10.69
N VAL A 43 -6.43 7.24 10.46
CA VAL A 43 -5.51 7.67 11.52
C VAL A 43 -6.22 8.63 12.50
N LYS A 44 -7.00 9.61 12.01
CA LYS A 44 -7.81 10.49 12.86
C LYS A 44 -8.66 9.70 13.84
N ARG A 45 -9.47 8.74 13.33
CA ARG A 45 -10.33 7.92 14.20
C ARG A 45 -9.53 7.12 15.23
N ALA A 46 -8.37 6.58 14.85
CA ALA A 46 -7.53 5.85 15.79
C ALA A 46 -6.95 6.76 16.90
N LEU A 47 -6.60 8.02 16.58
CA LEU A 47 -6.18 9.00 17.59
C LEU A 47 -7.31 9.35 18.55
N LEU A 48 -8.53 9.56 18.04
CA LEU A 48 -9.69 9.82 18.89
C LEU A 48 -10.05 8.62 19.78
N ARG A 49 -9.90 7.38 19.28
CA ARG A 49 -10.07 6.17 20.10
C ARG A 49 -8.97 6.03 21.15
N TYR A 50 -7.72 6.38 20.83
CA TYR A 50 -6.64 6.44 21.79
C TYR A 50 -6.97 7.39 22.96
N GLU A 51 -7.51 8.58 22.68
CA GLU A 51 -7.95 9.52 23.71
C GLU A 51 -8.99 8.89 24.64
N LEU A 52 -10.02 8.23 24.09
CA LEU A 52 -11.03 7.52 24.87
C LEU A 52 -10.45 6.34 25.66
N TYR A 53 -9.49 5.62 25.08
CA TYR A 53 -8.79 4.52 25.74
C TYR A 53 -8.01 5.00 26.96
N VAL A 54 -7.29 6.10 26.86
CA VAL A 54 -6.58 6.70 28.00
C VAL A 54 -7.55 7.09 29.11
N ARG A 55 -8.69 7.71 28.77
CA ARG A 55 -9.75 8.06 29.73
C ARG A 55 -10.33 6.84 30.44
N ALA A 56 -10.50 5.74 29.73
CA ALA A 56 -11.11 4.52 30.25
C ALA A 56 -10.16 3.68 31.09
N THR A 57 -8.86 3.69 30.79
CA THR A 57 -7.90 2.72 31.34
C THR A 57 -6.89 3.32 32.32
N LYS A 58 -6.53 4.59 32.17
CA LYS A 58 -5.49 5.20 33.00
C LYS A 58 -6.09 5.90 34.20
N ARG A 59 -5.66 5.47 35.41
CA ARG A 59 -6.12 6.06 36.68
C ARG A 59 -5.84 7.57 36.71
N GLY A 60 -6.82 8.37 37.08
CA GLY A 60 -6.70 9.84 37.16
C GLY A 60 -6.83 10.57 35.82
N GLN A 61 -6.99 9.85 34.67
CA GLN A 61 -7.05 10.43 33.34
C GLN A 61 -8.45 10.55 32.75
N LYS A 62 -9.52 10.54 33.57
CA LYS A 62 -10.91 10.65 33.08
C LYS A 62 -11.19 11.87 32.21
N GLY A 63 -10.47 12.96 32.45
CA GLY A 63 -10.54 14.22 31.66
C GLY A 63 -9.45 14.38 30.60
N PHE A 64 -8.72 13.33 30.27
CA PHE A 64 -7.63 13.40 29.30
C PHE A 64 -8.13 13.91 27.92
N ILE A 65 -7.44 14.91 27.40
CA ILE A 65 -7.64 15.46 26.06
C ILE A 65 -6.31 15.32 25.34
N LEU A 66 -6.35 14.77 24.14
CA LEU A 66 -5.17 14.67 23.28
C LEU A 66 -4.90 16.04 22.63
N ASP A 67 -4.09 16.83 23.32
CA ASP A 67 -3.71 18.19 22.90
C ASP A 67 -2.38 18.15 22.12
N VAL A 68 -2.34 18.73 20.93
CA VAL A 68 -1.14 18.79 20.09
C VAL A 68 0.03 19.49 20.78
N ASP A 69 -0.22 20.43 21.69
CA ASP A 69 0.81 21.13 22.46
C ASP A 69 1.46 20.26 23.54
N LEU A 70 0.75 19.23 24.02
CA LEU A 70 1.14 18.40 25.16
C LEU A 70 1.66 17.01 24.77
N VAL A 71 1.58 16.63 23.51
CA VAL A 71 2.12 15.34 23.01
C VAL A 71 3.63 15.29 23.20
N THR A 72 4.12 14.30 23.91
CA THR A 72 5.54 14.03 24.15
C THR A 72 5.99 12.78 23.38
N PRO A 73 7.31 12.50 23.29
CA PRO A 73 7.78 11.21 22.77
C PRO A 73 7.23 10.00 23.53
N ASP A 74 6.98 10.13 24.85
CA ASP A 74 6.38 9.07 25.64
C ASP A 74 4.90 8.86 25.26
N THR A 75 4.17 9.96 25.02
CA THR A 75 2.80 9.87 24.46
C THR A 75 2.80 9.15 23.11
N LEU A 76 3.79 9.40 22.24
CA LEU A 76 3.90 8.70 20.96
C LEU A 76 4.20 7.20 21.14
N ARG A 77 5.02 6.81 22.12
CA ARG A 77 5.27 5.39 22.45
C ARG A 77 3.99 4.71 22.93
N ASP A 78 3.26 5.36 23.83
CA ASP A 78 1.98 4.87 24.33
C ASP A 78 0.91 4.73 23.21
N MET A 79 0.87 5.70 22.29
CA MET A 79 0.05 5.59 21.07
C MET A 79 0.46 4.42 20.19
N TRP A 80 1.78 4.17 20.06
CA TRP A 80 2.29 3.04 19.28
C TRP A 80 1.79 1.72 19.85
N ASP A 81 1.90 1.55 21.17
CA ASP A 81 1.45 0.35 21.86
C ASP A 81 -0.07 0.18 21.73
N PHE A 82 -0.83 1.28 21.86
CA PHE A 82 -2.27 1.24 21.59
C PHE A 82 -2.58 0.82 20.14
N PHE A 83 -1.95 1.41 19.16
CA PHE A 83 -2.21 1.07 17.75
C PHE A 83 -1.83 -0.37 17.43
N GLN A 84 -0.75 -0.88 18.03
CA GLN A 84 -0.32 -2.26 17.87
C GLN A 84 -1.33 -3.26 18.42
N ASN A 85 -1.93 -2.93 19.56
CA ASN A 85 -2.83 -3.81 20.32
C ASN A 85 -4.32 -3.47 20.13
N GLU A 86 -4.68 -2.52 19.28
CA GLU A 86 -6.06 -2.05 19.09
C GLU A 86 -7.04 -3.19 18.77
N TYR A 87 -6.61 -4.25 18.11
CA TYR A 87 -7.45 -5.41 17.80
C TYR A 87 -7.93 -6.15 19.04
N GLN A 88 -7.16 -6.13 20.15
CA GLN A 88 -7.58 -6.69 21.44
C GLN A 88 -8.55 -5.75 22.17
N TYR A 89 -8.34 -4.44 22.06
CA TYR A 89 -9.17 -3.45 22.76
C TYR A 89 -10.57 -3.31 22.17
N TYR A 90 -10.77 -3.74 20.92
CA TYR A 90 -12.07 -3.76 20.27
C TYR A 90 -13.10 -4.59 21.06
N GLU A 91 -12.69 -5.74 21.60
CA GLU A 91 -13.55 -6.61 22.41
C GLU A 91 -13.60 -6.18 23.89
N LEU A 92 -12.49 -5.66 24.42
CA LEU A 92 -12.37 -5.29 25.82
C LEU A 92 -13.08 -3.97 26.16
N TYR A 93 -13.14 -3.03 25.21
CA TYR A 93 -13.70 -1.69 25.42
C TYR A 93 -14.69 -1.32 24.30
N PRO A 94 -15.82 -2.03 24.14
CA PRO A 94 -16.76 -1.84 23.04
C PRO A 94 -17.31 -0.41 22.95
N SER A 95 -17.52 0.26 24.09
CA SER A 95 -18.00 1.64 24.13
C SER A 95 -17.13 2.66 23.39
N ILE A 96 -15.82 2.40 23.30
CA ILE A 96 -14.89 3.24 22.52
C ILE A 96 -15.23 3.14 21.02
N TYR A 97 -15.58 1.95 20.56
CA TYR A 97 -15.87 1.68 19.14
C TYR A 97 -17.32 2.00 18.78
N GLU A 98 -18.21 2.05 19.76
CA GLU A 98 -19.56 2.63 19.59
C GLU A 98 -19.47 4.14 19.40
N ALA A 99 -18.61 4.83 20.17
CA ALA A 99 -18.41 6.28 20.05
C ALA A 99 -17.65 6.65 18.77
N ILE A 100 -16.62 5.88 18.38
CA ILE A 100 -15.79 6.12 17.21
C ILE A 100 -15.73 4.84 16.35
N PRO A 101 -16.75 4.58 15.52
CA PRO A 101 -16.89 3.31 14.83
C PRO A 101 -15.87 3.09 13.70
N GLU A 102 -15.53 1.82 13.50
CA GLU A 102 -14.81 1.32 12.33
C GLU A 102 -15.71 0.43 11.47
N LYS A 103 -15.50 0.49 10.14
CA LYS A 103 -16.27 -0.35 9.20
C LYS A 103 -15.92 -1.84 9.29
N ARG A 104 -14.77 -2.17 9.82
CA ARG A 104 -14.27 -3.55 9.95
C ARG A 104 -13.67 -3.72 11.33
N THR A 105 -13.82 -4.90 11.90
CA THR A 105 -13.12 -5.28 13.14
C THR A 105 -11.62 -5.05 12.97
N PRO A 106 -10.98 -4.31 13.87
CA PRO A 106 -9.54 -4.11 13.86
C PRO A 106 -8.78 -5.44 13.85
N GLN A 107 -7.77 -5.53 13.00
CA GLN A 107 -6.88 -6.69 12.91
C GLN A 107 -5.49 -6.30 13.39
N PRO A 108 -4.65 -7.26 13.80
CA PRO A 108 -3.25 -6.99 14.14
C PRO A 108 -2.56 -6.22 13.00
N ARG A 109 -1.94 -5.08 13.34
CA ARG A 109 -1.22 -4.27 12.35
C ARG A 109 0.20 -4.77 12.19
N SER A 110 0.64 -4.93 10.94
CA SER A 110 2.05 -5.15 10.65
C SER A 110 2.91 -3.96 11.09
N LYS A 111 4.19 -4.21 11.38
CA LYS A 111 5.15 -3.15 11.72
C LYS A 111 5.20 -2.07 10.65
N ASN A 112 5.19 -2.43 9.36
CA ASN A 112 5.13 -1.46 8.26
C ASN A 112 3.84 -0.63 8.27
N THR A 113 2.70 -1.21 8.67
CA THR A 113 1.43 -0.47 8.80
C THR A 113 1.51 0.55 9.94
N LEU A 114 2.13 0.19 11.07
CA LEU A 114 2.37 1.12 12.19
C LEU A 114 3.29 2.26 11.77
N ILE A 115 4.42 1.96 11.11
CA ILE A 115 5.34 2.95 10.54
C ILE A 115 4.59 3.93 9.61
N ASP A 116 3.74 3.40 8.74
CA ASP A 116 2.90 4.20 7.83
C ASP A 116 1.89 5.08 8.58
N CYS A 117 1.26 4.58 9.65
CA CYS A 117 0.36 5.36 10.50
C CYS A 117 1.11 6.51 11.18
N PHE A 118 2.25 6.22 11.80
CA PHE A 118 3.06 7.23 12.51
C PHE A 118 3.68 8.24 11.55
N SER A 119 4.06 7.84 10.34
CA SER A 119 4.47 8.78 9.28
C SER A 119 3.36 9.77 8.91
N ARG A 120 2.10 9.33 8.92
CA ARG A 120 0.94 10.23 8.69
C ARG A 120 0.69 11.13 9.90
N ILE A 121 0.81 10.62 11.13
CA ILE A 121 0.71 11.45 12.34
C ILE A 121 1.80 12.51 12.32
N ARG A 122 3.04 12.14 12.01
CA ARG A 122 4.14 13.11 11.86
C ARG A 122 3.80 14.18 10.81
N THR A 123 3.27 13.79 9.66
CA THR A 123 2.85 14.75 8.62
C THR A 123 1.81 15.73 9.13
N PHE A 124 0.84 15.28 9.93
CA PHE A 124 -0.15 16.14 10.56
C PHE A 124 0.48 17.10 11.59
N PHE A 125 1.38 16.62 12.46
CA PHE A 125 2.07 17.49 13.42
C PHE A 125 2.96 18.54 12.75
N LEU A 126 3.68 18.17 11.68
CA LEU A 126 4.45 19.14 10.89
C LEU A 126 3.55 20.21 10.27
N TRP A 127 2.40 19.81 9.73
CA TRP A 127 1.42 20.76 9.21
C TRP A 127 0.88 21.68 10.31
N CYS A 128 0.59 21.18 11.50
CA CYS A 128 0.17 22.00 12.64
C CYS A 128 1.26 23.02 13.01
N PHE A 129 2.51 22.60 13.04
CA PHE A 129 3.65 23.48 13.32
C PHE A 129 3.80 24.56 12.23
N ASP A 130 3.81 24.19 10.96
CA ASP A 130 3.96 25.09 9.82
C ASP A 130 2.82 26.13 9.74
N ASN A 131 1.61 25.75 10.17
CA ASN A 131 0.43 26.62 10.20
C ASN A 131 0.21 27.31 11.57
N LYS A 132 1.22 27.31 12.44
CA LYS A 132 1.19 27.99 13.76
C LYS A 132 0.02 27.53 14.65
N ARG A 133 -0.38 26.26 14.54
CA ARG A 133 -1.38 25.63 15.41
C ARG A 133 -0.77 25.07 16.67
N THR A 134 0.54 24.85 16.68
CA THR A 134 1.35 24.42 17.81
C THR A 134 2.80 24.84 17.61
N THR A 135 3.56 24.94 18.69
CA THR A 135 5.03 25.04 18.67
C THR A 135 5.69 23.71 18.97
N ASN A 136 4.90 22.69 19.29
CA ASN A 136 5.39 21.37 19.69
C ASN A 136 5.85 20.53 18.48
N ARG A 137 7.00 19.86 18.62
CA ARG A 137 7.59 18.97 17.61
C ARG A 137 7.95 17.61 18.22
N PRO A 138 6.97 16.81 18.64
CA PRO A 138 7.21 15.59 19.42
C PRO A 138 8.00 14.52 18.66
N PHE A 139 7.98 14.57 17.33
CA PHE A 139 8.71 13.63 16.47
C PHE A 139 10.21 13.92 16.34
N ASP A 140 10.72 15.07 16.79
CA ASP A 140 12.16 15.36 16.75
C ASP A 140 12.96 14.39 17.63
N LYS A 141 12.32 13.87 18.69
CA LYS A 141 12.90 12.86 19.61
C LYS A 141 12.20 11.49 19.52
N PHE A 142 11.40 11.27 18.47
CA PHE A 142 10.75 9.99 18.20
C PHE A 142 11.04 9.58 16.74
N PRO A 143 12.17 8.88 16.50
CA PRO A 143 12.52 8.45 15.15
C PRO A 143 11.52 7.38 14.66
N ILE A 144 11.03 7.54 13.45
CA ILE A 144 10.23 6.54 12.76
C ILE A 144 11.17 5.71 11.89
N GLU A 145 11.19 4.40 12.12
CA GLU A 145 11.98 3.46 11.32
C GLU A 145 11.53 3.45 9.84
N GLU A 146 12.40 2.99 8.96
CA GLU A 146 12.00 2.71 7.57
C GLU A 146 11.24 1.38 7.48
N CYS A 147 10.28 1.32 6.55
CA CYS A 147 9.58 0.09 6.26
C CYS A 147 10.54 -0.99 5.75
N THR A 148 10.47 -2.17 6.32
CA THR A 148 11.26 -3.33 5.91
C THR A 148 10.44 -4.21 4.98
N TYR A 149 11.06 -4.65 3.89
CA TYR A 149 10.42 -5.52 2.90
C TYR A 149 11.36 -6.68 2.56
N GLY A 150 10.83 -7.87 2.47
CA GLY A 150 11.57 -9.05 2.00
C GLY A 150 12.03 -8.92 0.54
N THR A 151 12.90 -9.83 0.12
CA THR A 151 13.34 -9.97 -1.27
C THR A 151 12.13 -10.28 -2.17
N PRO A 152 11.89 -9.50 -3.23
CA PRO A 152 10.81 -9.79 -4.14
C PRO A 152 11.06 -11.13 -4.86
N TYR A 153 10.05 -11.96 -4.99
CA TYR A 153 10.05 -13.16 -5.82
C TYR A 153 9.17 -12.94 -7.05
N TYR A 154 9.43 -13.67 -8.12
CA TYR A 154 8.66 -13.69 -9.35
C TYR A 154 8.69 -15.11 -9.95
N ILE A 155 7.81 -15.43 -10.90
CA ILE A 155 7.81 -16.71 -11.60
C ILE A 155 8.73 -16.68 -12.81
N THR A 156 9.33 -17.84 -13.13
CA THR A 156 10.13 -18.02 -14.34
C THR A 156 9.24 -18.04 -15.59
N LEU A 157 9.86 -18.01 -16.77
CA LEU A 157 9.12 -18.15 -18.01
C LEU A 157 8.50 -19.54 -18.16
N GLU A 158 9.18 -20.59 -17.67
CA GLU A 158 8.68 -21.96 -17.66
C GLU A 158 7.47 -22.10 -16.71
N GLU A 159 7.54 -21.53 -15.51
CA GLU A 159 6.40 -21.49 -14.58
C GLU A 159 5.22 -20.74 -15.19
N ARG A 160 5.46 -19.60 -15.85
CA ARG A 160 4.42 -18.84 -16.55
C ARG A 160 3.77 -19.68 -17.66
N ASP A 161 4.56 -20.36 -18.47
CA ASP A 161 4.07 -21.16 -19.57
C ASP A 161 3.32 -22.42 -19.07
N ARG A 162 3.73 -22.99 -17.94
CA ARG A 162 2.98 -24.03 -17.25
C ARG A 162 1.60 -23.54 -16.80
N ILE A 163 1.53 -22.32 -16.24
CA ILE A 163 0.25 -21.70 -15.87
C ILE A 163 -0.62 -21.46 -17.12
N PHE A 164 -0.03 -20.93 -18.20
CA PHE A 164 -0.76 -20.63 -19.44
C PHE A 164 -1.37 -21.88 -20.06
N ASN A 165 -0.64 -23.02 -20.03
CA ASN A 165 -1.06 -24.28 -20.61
C ASN A 165 -1.83 -25.20 -19.65
N ALA A 166 -2.07 -24.76 -18.40
CA ALA A 166 -2.81 -25.56 -17.43
C ALA A 166 -4.24 -25.83 -17.91
N ASP A 167 -4.67 -27.10 -17.84
CA ASP A 167 -6.04 -27.47 -18.14
C ASP A 167 -6.97 -26.99 -17.03
N LEU A 168 -7.79 -26.02 -17.38
CA LEU A 168 -8.83 -25.43 -16.53
C LEU A 168 -10.22 -25.58 -17.17
N SER A 169 -10.41 -26.55 -18.05
CA SER A 169 -11.68 -26.83 -18.75
C SER A 169 -12.83 -27.06 -17.78
N ALA A 170 -12.57 -27.73 -16.65
CA ALA A 170 -13.54 -27.95 -15.58
C ALA A 170 -13.91 -26.68 -14.80
N THR A 171 -13.15 -25.60 -14.96
CA THR A 171 -13.34 -24.32 -14.23
C THR A 171 -13.17 -23.12 -15.14
N PRO A 172 -14.09 -22.86 -16.08
CA PRO A 172 -13.97 -21.80 -17.09
C PRO A 172 -13.71 -20.40 -16.49
N GLN A 173 -14.27 -20.12 -15.32
CA GLN A 173 -14.03 -18.84 -14.64
C GLN A 173 -12.57 -18.67 -14.20
N LEU A 174 -11.91 -19.75 -13.80
CA LEU A 174 -10.47 -19.71 -13.49
C LEU A 174 -9.64 -19.57 -14.77
N ALA A 175 -10.04 -20.19 -15.88
CA ALA A 175 -9.38 -20.05 -17.17
C ALA A 175 -9.35 -18.57 -17.62
N ILE A 176 -10.45 -17.85 -17.46
CA ILE A 176 -10.51 -16.40 -17.72
C ILE A 176 -9.51 -15.64 -16.84
N GLN A 177 -9.48 -15.92 -15.54
CA GLN A 177 -8.57 -15.23 -14.61
C GLN A 177 -7.11 -15.62 -14.87
N ARG A 178 -6.82 -16.84 -15.32
CA ARG A 178 -5.50 -17.24 -15.82
C ARG A 178 -5.06 -16.38 -16.99
N ASP A 179 -5.91 -16.22 -18.00
CA ASP A 179 -5.61 -15.42 -19.19
C ASP A 179 -5.33 -13.95 -18.80
N ILE A 180 -6.12 -13.39 -17.87
CA ILE A 180 -5.89 -12.04 -17.33
C ILE A 180 -4.53 -11.96 -16.62
N PHE A 181 -4.18 -12.97 -15.81
CA PHE A 181 -2.89 -13.00 -15.10
C PHE A 181 -1.72 -13.10 -16.08
N ILE A 182 -1.81 -13.99 -17.06
CA ILE A 182 -0.79 -14.12 -18.10
C ILE A 182 -0.65 -12.82 -18.88
N PHE A 183 -1.77 -12.21 -19.33
CA PHE A 183 -1.73 -10.92 -20.00
C PHE A 183 -1.04 -9.85 -19.15
N GLN A 184 -1.36 -9.79 -17.86
CA GLN A 184 -0.71 -8.87 -16.94
C GLN A 184 0.80 -9.14 -16.80
N THR A 185 1.26 -10.41 -16.86
CA THR A 185 2.71 -10.74 -16.89
C THR A 185 3.41 -10.30 -18.16
N LEU A 186 2.68 -10.11 -19.27
CA LEU A 186 3.21 -9.70 -20.57
C LEU A 186 3.22 -8.19 -20.74
N ILE A 187 2.37 -7.45 -20.00
CA ILE A 187 2.27 -5.99 -20.07
C ILE A 187 2.96 -5.31 -18.88
N GLY A 188 3.10 -5.99 -17.75
CA GLY A 188 3.79 -5.48 -16.56
C GLY A 188 3.07 -4.34 -15.83
N CYS A 189 1.81 -4.04 -16.15
CA CYS A 189 1.05 -2.97 -15.53
C CYS A 189 0.59 -3.32 -14.10
N ARG A 190 0.22 -2.30 -13.32
CA ARG A 190 -0.45 -2.53 -12.03
C ARG A 190 -1.89 -2.97 -12.27
N VAL A 191 -2.43 -3.78 -11.37
CA VAL A 191 -3.83 -4.23 -11.45
C VAL A 191 -4.82 -3.06 -11.54
N SER A 192 -4.58 -1.98 -10.81
CA SER A 192 -5.39 -0.76 -10.86
C SER A 192 -5.37 -0.07 -12.23
N ASP A 193 -4.29 -0.20 -12.98
CA ASP A 193 -4.17 0.33 -14.34
C ASP A 193 -4.83 -0.63 -15.33
N LEU A 194 -4.57 -1.94 -15.20
CA LEU A 194 -5.19 -3.00 -16.01
C LEU A 194 -6.72 -2.92 -15.98
N TYR A 195 -7.33 -2.78 -14.80
CA TYR A 195 -8.77 -2.73 -14.61
C TYR A 195 -9.45 -1.48 -15.21
N ARG A 196 -8.69 -0.50 -15.63
CA ARG A 196 -9.20 0.70 -16.32
C ARG A 196 -9.07 0.59 -17.83
N MET A 197 -8.31 -0.39 -18.32
CA MET A 197 -8.08 -0.54 -19.75
C MET A 197 -9.36 -0.95 -20.49
N THR A 198 -9.50 -0.41 -21.66
CA THR A 198 -10.52 -0.71 -22.66
C THR A 198 -9.84 -1.06 -23.97
N LYS A 199 -10.58 -1.44 -24.99
CA LYS A 199 -10.03 -1.68 -26.33
C LYS A 199 -9.31 -0.46 -26.92
N LEU A 200 -9.67 0.76 -26.50
CA LEU A 200 -9.02 1.99 -26.92
C LEU A 200 -7.55 2.11 -26.45
N ASN A 201 -7.16 1.29 -25.48
CA ASN A 201 -5.75 1.24 -25.05
C ASN A 201 -4.87 0.36 -25.93
N VAL A 202 -5.47 -0.36 -26.90
CA VAL A 202 -4.73 -1.13 -27.93
C VAL A 202 -4.49 -0.23 -29.13
N VAL A 203 -3.26 0.22 -29.30
CA VAL A 203 -2.87 1.18 -30.35
C VAL A 203 -1.64 0.64 -31.09
N ASN A 204 -1.78 0.45 -32.41
CA ASN A 204 -0.65 0.00 -33.26
C ASN A 204 0.12 -1.18 -32.66
N GLU A 205 -0.59 -2.27 -32.36
CA GLU A 205 -0.04 -3.50 -31.76
C GLU A 205 0.69 -3.30 -30.41
N ALA A 206 0.31 -2.29 -29.65
CA ALA A 206 0.83 -2.05 -28.30
C ALA A 206 -0.29 -1.67 -27.33
N ILE A 207 -0.05 -1.86 -26.03
CA ILE A 207 -0.87 -1.26 -24.98
C ILE A 207 -0.31 0.10 -24.62
N GLU A 208 -1.15 1.14 -24.70
CA GLU A 208 -0.81 2.49 -24.28
C GLU A 208 -1.69 2.94 -23.12
N TYR A 209 -1.07 3.46 -22.05
CA TYR A 209 -1.79 3.98 -20.90
C TYR A 209 -0.94 4.96 -20.07
N ILE A 210 -1.61 5.83 -19.31
CA ILE A 210 -0.98 6.67 -18.30
C ILE A 210 -1.24 6.04 -16.92
N PRO A 211 -0.20 5.62 -16.17
CA PRO A 211 -0.37 4.99 -14.87
C PRO A 211 -1.07 5.92 -13.88
N LYS A 212 -2.10 5.42 -13.17
CA LYS A 212 -2.89 6.19 -12.20
C LYS A 212 -2.02 6.86 -11.14
N LYS A 213 -0.99 6.17 -10.65
CA LYS A 213 -0.13 6.66 -9.57
C LYS A 213 0.72 7.88 -9.96
N THR A 214 0.99 8.08 -11.26
CA THR A 214 1.84 9.18 -11.77
C THR A 214 1.04 10.26 -12.48
N LYS A 215 -0.28 10.07 -12.65
CA LYS A 215 -1.15 10.98 -13.41
C LYS A 215 -1.22 12.40 -12.82
N GLU A 216 -1.13 12.52 -11.49
CA GLU A 216 -1.29 13.81 -10.77
C GLU A 216 0.02 14.62 -10.67
N GLY A 217 1.13 14.14 -11.25
CA GLY A 217 2.43 14.84 -11.23
C GLY A 217 2.95 15.07 -12.64
N ASN A 218 3.93 14.25 -13.06
CA ASN A 218 4.42 14.19 -14.43
C ASN A 218 3.81 12.97 -15.13
N PRO A 219 2.69 13.10 -15.83
CA PRO A 219 2.10 11.98 -16.55
C PRO A 219 3.01 11.54 -17.70
N VAL A 220 3.44 10.28 -17.67
CA VAL A 220 4.22 9.68 -18.77
C VAL A 220 3.39 8.55 -19.34
N THR A 221 3.19 8.57 -20.64
CA THR A 221 2.55 7.46 -21.36
C THR A 221 3.48 6.26 -21.38
N VAL A 222 2.97 5.14 -20.88
CA VAL A 222 3.65 3.85 -20.98
C VAL A 222 3.11 3.14 -22.22
N ARG A 223 4.04 2.70 -23.09
CA ARG A 223 3.74 1.93 -24.28
C ARG A 223 4.44 0.59 -24.22
N VAL A 224 3.68 -0.50 -24.29
CA VAL A 224 4.20 -1.87 -24.25
C VAL A 224 3.77 -2.61 -25.51
N PRO A 225 4.69 -2.94 -26.42
CA PRO A 225 4.38 -3.74 -27.60
C PRO A 225 3.81 -5.12 -27.21
N LEU A 226 2.81 -5.56 -27.99
CA LEU A 226 2.16 -6.85 -27.78
C LEU A 226 2.98 -7.96 -28.44
N ASN A 227 3.33 -8.98 -27.66
CA ASN A 227 3.86 -10.23 -28.21
C ASN A 227 2.71 -11.17 -28.63
N ASP A 228 3.03 -12.27 -29.31
CA ASP A 228 2.02 -13.18 -29.88
C ASP A 228 1.08 -13.75 -28.81
N LYS A 229 1.58 -14.13 -27.63
CA LYS A 229 0.71 -14.62 -26.54
C LYS A 229 -0.27 -13.53 -26.03
N ALA A 230 0.16 -12.28 -25.97
CA ALA A 230 -0.71 -11.18 -25.59
C ALA A 230 -1.78 -10.92 -26.66
N LYS A 231 -1.42 -10.99 -27.93
CA LYS A 231 -2.37 -10.89 -29.07
C LYS A 231 -3.36 -12.04 -29.06
N GLU A 232 -2.90 -13.28 -28.84
CA GLU A 232 -3.75 -14.46 -28.70
C GLU A 232 -4.80 -14.29 -27.59
N ILE A 233 -4.38 -13.82 -26.41
CA ILE A 233 -5.31 -13.56 -25.32
C ILE A 233 -6.34 -12.49 -25.71
N LEU A 234 -5.91 -11.37 -26.30
CA LEU A 234 -6.84 -10.31 -26.70
C LEU A 234 -7.83 -10.79 -27.76
N GLU A 235 -7.41 -11.65 -28.69
CA GLU A 235 -8.29 -12.24 -29.70
C GLU A 235 -9.37 -13.11 -29.07
N ARG A 236 -9.08 -13.89 -28.01
CA ARG A 236 -10.09 -14.69 -27.27
C ARG A 236 -11.21 -13.83 -26.70
N TYR A 237 -10.92 -12.57 -26.35
CA TYR A 237 -11.88 -11.65 -25.71
C TYR A 237 -12.27 -10.47 -26.62
N LYS A 238 -12.07 -10.58 -27.93
CA LYS A 238 -12.37 -9.49 -28.86
C LYS A 238 -13.84 -9.05 -28.85
N GLU A 239 -14.76 -10.00 -28.64
CA GLU A 239 -16.21 -9.73 -28.57
C GLU A 239 -16.68 -9.27 -27.20
N TYR A 240 -15.80 -9.29 -26.18
CA TYR A 240 -16.17 -8.79 -24.85
C TYR A 240 -16.29 -7.27 -24.85
N GLU A 241 -17.45 -6.77 -24.40
CA GLU A 241 -17.75 -5.34 -24.42
C GLU A 241 -17.30 -4.61 -23.15
N GLY A 242 -17.03 -3.32 -23.29
CA GLY A 242 -16.71 -2.39 -22.20
C GLY A 242 -15.23 -2.38 -21.82
N LYS A 243 -14.80 -3.27 -20.97
CA LYS A 243 -13.38 -3.35 -20.54
C LYS A 243 -12.55 -4.18 -21.50
N LEU A 244 -11.21 -4.07 -21.37
CA LEU A 244 -10.30 -4.84 -22.21
C LEU A 244 -10.45 -6.35 -22.01
N LEU A 245 -10.68 -6.80 -20.78
CA LEU A 245 -10.84 -8.20 -20.38
C LEU A 245 -11.96 -8.32 -19.31
N PRO A 246 -12.55 -9.51 -19.10
CA PRO A 246 -13.65 -9.72 -18.14
C PRO A 246 -13.15 -9.75 -16.69
N PHE A 247 -12.88 -8.56 -16.13
CA PHE A 247 -12.37 -8.39 -14.79
C PHE A 247 -13.42 -8.69 -13.71
N ILE A 248 -12.95 -9.28 -12.61
CA ILE A 248 -13.69 -9.43 -11.34
C ILE A 248 -13.07 -8.52 -10.28
N SER A 249 -13.59 -8.51 -9.04
CA SER A 249 -12.97 -7.71 -7.97
C SER A 249 -11.52 -8.15 -7.71
N GLU A 250 -10.65 -7.23 -7.32
CA GLU A 250 -9.22 -7.52 -7.09
C GLU A 250 -9.02 -8.63 -6.04
N GLN A 251 -9.87 -8.67 -5.00
CA GLN A 251 -9.82 -9.73 -3.99
C GLN A 251 -10.08 -11.10 -4.61
N LYS A 252 -11.21 -11.25 -5.34
CA LYS A 252 -11.55 -12.51 -6.03
C LYS A 252 -10.50 -12.92 -7.06
N TYR A 253 -9.89 -11.92 -7.74
CA TYR A 253 -8.81 -12.16 -8.69
C TYR A 253 -7.57 -12.71 -7.99
N ASN A 254 -7.16 -12.15 -6.85
CA ASN A 254 -6.03 -12.67 -6.08
C ASN A 254 -6.31 -14.09 -5.55
N ASP A 255 -7.53 -14.39 -5.13
CA ASP A 255 -7.93 -15.74 -4.71
C ASP A 255 -7.92 -16.73 -5.89
N ALA A 256 -8.34 -16.29 -7.08
CA ALA A 256 -8.26 -17.09 -8.30
C ALA A 256 -6.80 -17.39 -8.69
N ILE A 257 -5.91 -16.40 -8.64
CA ILE A 257 -4.46 -16.59 -8.93
C ILE A 257 -3.88 -17.70 -8.05
N LYS A 258 -4.15 -17.71 -6.75
CA LYS A 258 -3.67 -18.75 -5.83
C LYS A 258 -4.14 -20.13 -6.24
N LYS A 259 -5.42 -20.27 -6.59
CA LYS A 259 -6.01 -21.54 -7.07
C LYS A 259 -5.38 -21.98 -8.38
N ILE A 260 -5.21 -21.08 -9.35
CA ILE A 260 -4.60 -21.34 -10.65
C ILE A 260 -3.17 -21.84 -10.49
N PHE A 261 -2.36 -21.20 -9.65
CA PHE A 261 -0.99 -21.62 -9.37
C PHE A 261 -0.93 -23.03 -8.80
N LYS A 262 -1.81 -23.34 -7.84
CA LYS A 262 -1.90 -24.67 -7.23
C LYS A 262 -2.29 -25.72 -8.27
N LEU A 263 -3.29 -25.44 -9.12
CA LEU A 263 -3.73 -26.36 -10.18
C LEU A 263 -2.68 -26.54 -11.27
N ALA A 264 -1.90 -25.51 -11.58
CA ALA A 264 -0.80 -25.58 -12.53
C ALA A 264 0.48 -26.23 -11.98
N GLY A 265 0.49 -26.70 -10.72
CA GLY A 265 1.66 -27.31 -10.08
C GLY A 265 2.82 -26.32 -9.88
N VAL A 266 2.54 -25.04 -9.69
CA VAL A 266 3.55 -24.03 -9.39
C VAL A 266 3.58 -23.82 -7.87
N ASP A 267 4.38 -24.64 -7.20
CA ASP A 267 4.35 -24.84 -5.75
C ASP A 267 5.70 -24.63 -5.05
N ARG A 268 6.73 -24.21 -5.80
CA ARG A 268 8.06 -24.01 -5.20
C ARG A 268 8.01 -23.10 -3.97
N ILE A 269 8.89 -23.37 -3.03
CA ILE A 269 9.00 -22.63 -1.79
C ILE A 269 9.68 -21.28 -2.04
N VAL A 270 9.09 -20.23 -1.49
CA VAL A 270 9.65 -18.86 -1.46
C VAL A 270 9.82 -18.40 -0.02
N THR A 271 10.88 -17.65 0.22
CA THR A 271 11.11 -17.00 1.51
C THR A 271 10.46 -15.61 1.50
N ILE A 272 9.64 -15.32 2.48
CA ILE A 272 8.97 -14.03 2.68
C ILE A 272 9.20 -13.58 4.12
N LEU A 273 8.97 -12.29 4.38
CA LEU A 273 8.90 -11.78 5.75
C LEU A 273 7.47 -11.88 6.26
N ASP A 274 7.31 -12.44 7.46
CA ASP A 274 6.05 -12.39 8.18
C ASP A 274 5.66 -10.91 8.43
N PRO A 275 4.43 -10.48 8.09
CA PRO A 275 4.06 -9.08 8.22
C PRO A 275 4.06 -8.53 9.64
N LEU A 276 3.84 -9.38 10.65
CA LEU A 276 3.74 -8.98 12.06
C LEU A 276 5.10 -9.00 12.75
N THR A 277 5.87 -10.10 12.56
CA THR A 277 7.12 -10.35 13.29
C THR A 277 8.37 -9.93 12.52
N HIS A 278 8.26 -9.76 11.19
CA HIS A 278 9.39 -9.58 10.26
C HIS A 278 10.37 -10.75 10.24
N ASN A 279 10.03 -11.89 10.84
CA ASN A 279 10.82 -13.10 10.71
C ASN A 279 10.69 -13.69 9.31
N GLU A 280 11.74 -14.36 8.85
CA GLU A 280 11.69 -15.10 7.60
C GLU A 280 10.80 -16.33 7.76
N ILE A 281 9.85 -16.49 6.86
CA ILE A 281 9.00 -17.67 6.76
C ILE A 281 9.05 -18.24 5.34
N LYS A 282 8.93 -19.56 5.23
CA LYS A 282 8.90 -20.28 3.96
C LYS A 282 7.47 -20.67 3.63
N ARG A 283 7.02 -20.34 2.42
CA ARG A 283 5.67 -20.66 1.93
C ARG A 283 5.71 -21.13 0.48
N PRO A 284 4.82 -22.04 0.09
CA PRO A 284 4.60 -22.32 -1.33
C PRO A 284 4.18 -21.06 -2.06
N ILE A 285 4.70 -20.82 -3.27
CA ILE A 285 4.43 -19.58 -4.01
C ILE A 285 2.95 -19.36 -4.28
N TYR A 286 2.16 -20.44 -4.44
CA TYR A 286 0.72 -20.32 -4.66
C TYR A 286 -0.03 -19.71 -3.47
N GLU A 287 0.46 -19.84 -2.24
CA GLU A 287 -0.19 -19.23 -1.06
C GLU A 287 -0.02 -17.71 -1.03
N VAL A 288 1.05 -17.20 -1.60
CA VAL A 288 1.46 -15.79 -1.56
C VAL A 288 1.36 -15.09 -2.92
N ALA A 289 0.90 -15.82 -3.94
CA ALA A 289 0.67 -15.27 -5.27
C ALA A 289 -0.45 -14.22 -5.25
N SER A 290 -0.26 -13.17 -6.05
CA SER A 290 -1.22 -12.08 -6.20
C SER A 290 -1.03 -11.38 -7.54
N SER A 291 -1.93 -10.48 -7.90
CA SER A 291 -1.84 -9.64 -9.09
C SER A 291 -0.52 -8.86 -9.19
N HIS A 292 0.07 -8.49 -8.05
CA HIS A 292 1.36 -7.80 -8.04
C HIS A 292 2.52 -8.70 -8.50
N LEU A 293 2.39 -10.02 -8.33
CA LEU A 293 3.36 -11.00 -8.82
C LEU A 293 3.48 -10.97 -10.34
N ALA A 294 2.37 -10.75 -11.07
CA ALA A 294 2.41 -10.60 -12.53
C ALA A 294 3.36 -9.48 -12.97
N ARG A 295 3.27 -8.32 -12.33
CA ARG A 295 4.17 -7.20 -12.60
C ARG A 295 5.63 -7.50 -12.21
N ARG A 296 5.85 -8.16 -11.08
CA ARG A 296 7.19 -8.61 -10.68
C ARG A 296 7.78 -9.58 -11.71
N THR A 297 6.97 -10.50 -12.23
CA THR A 297 7.35 -11.46 -13.28
C THR A 297 7.80 -10.75 -14.57
N PHE A 298 7.03 -9.77 -15.03
CA PHE A 298 7.42 -8.94 -16.18
C PHE A 298 8.79 -8.30 -15.98
N ILE A 299 8.95 -7.57 -14.87
CA ILE A 299 10.17 -6.81 -14.59
C ILE A 299 11.36 -7.75 -14.40
N GLY A 300 11.22 -8.79 -13.56
CA GLY A 300 12.31 -9.70 -13.24
C GLY A 300 12.84 -10.44 -14.48
N ASN A 301 11.95 -11.01 -15.31
CA ASN A 301 12.38 -11.73 -16.50
C ASN A 301 12.98 -10.82 -17.59
N ILE A 302 12.48 -9.59 -17.75
CA ILE A 302 13.09 -8.65 -18.71
C ILE A 302 14.43 -8.15 -18.18
N TYR A 303 14.49 -7.75 -16.89
CA TYR A 303 15.74 -7.27 -16.29
C TYR A 303 16.87 -8.31 -16.35
N LYS A 304 16.55 -9.59 -16.13
CA LYS A 304 17.49 -10.70 -16.28
C LYS A 304 18.13 -10.75 -17.66
N LYS A 305 17.36 -10.44 -18.72
CA LYS A 305 17.82 -10.48 -20.11
C LYS A 305 18.53 -9.20 -20.55
N VAL A 306 17.97 -8.05 -20.22
CA VAL A 306 18.41 -6.75 -20.75
C VAL A 306 19.46 -6.11 -19.87
N LYS A 307 19.39 -6.30 -18.54
CA LYS A 307 20.29 -5.72 -17.51
C LYS A 307 20.34 -4.17 -17.51
N ASP A 308 19.46 -3.52 -18.28
CA ASP A 308 19.33 -2.06 -18.32
C ASP A 308 18.08 -1.61 -17.52
N PRO A 309 18.28 -0.97 -16.36
CA PRO A 309 17.17 -0.50 -15.55
C PRO A 309 16.32 0.57 -16.22
N ASN A 310 16.88 1.38 -17.14
CA ASN A 310 16.16 2.48 -17.77
C ASN A 310 15.15 1.94 -18.79
N LEU A 311 15.56 0.99 -19.62
CA LEU A 311 14.66 0.32 -20.57
C LEU A 311 13.52 -0.40 -19.88
N VAL A 312 13.82 -1.14 -18.81
CA VAL A 312 12.79 -1.84 -18.02
C VAL A 312 11.86 -0.85 -17.30
N SER A 313 12.40 0.28 -16.84
CA SER A 313 11.60 1.34 -16.20
C SER A 313 10.66 2.00 -17.21
N ALA A 314 11.10 2.27 -18.44
CA ALA A 314 10.26 2.82 -19.50
C ALA A 314 9.06 1.92 -19.80
N LEU A 315 9.28 0.61 -19.95
CA LEU A 315 8.20 -0.37 -20.19
C LEU A 315 7.26 -0.54 -19.00
N SER A 316 7.77 -0.44 -17.78
CA SER A 316 6.98 -0.70 -16.58
C SER A 316 6.39 0.57 -15.93
N GLY A 317 6.76 1.76 -16.39
CA GLY A 317 6.31 3.03 -15.80
C GLY A 317 6.82 3.26 -14.36
N HIS A 318 8.03 2.79 -14.04
CA HIS A 318 8.74 3.18 -12.83
C HIS A 318 9.46 4.50 -13.04
N LYS A 319 9.55 5.32 -11.98
CA LYS A 319 10.46 6.45 -11.99
C LYS A 319 11.90 5.95 -11.89
N GLU A 320 12.80 6.56 -12.63
CA GLU A 320 14.22 6.34 -12.52
C GLU A 320 14.70 6.50 -11.07
N GLY A 321 15.60 5.62 -10.60
CA GLY A 321 16.14 5.65 -9.24
C GLY A 321 15.15 5.26 -8.13
N SER A 322 13.91 4.83 -8.44
CA SER A 322 12.92 4.49 -7.40
C SER A 322 13.40 3.35 -6.49
N LYS A 323 13.24 3.51 -5.16
CA LYS A 323 13.54 2.45 -4.16
C LYS A 323 12.82 1.12 -4.52
N ALA A 324 11.62 1.20 -5.09
CA ALA A 324 10.84 0.02 -5.50
C ALA A 324 11.52 -0.73 -6.65
N PHE A 325 12.15 -0.02 -7.60
CA PHE A 325 12.83 -0.64 -8.74
C PHE A 325 14.18 -1.24 -8.33
N ARG A 326 14.93 -0.62 -7.41
CA ARG A 326 16.22 -1.15 -6.92
C ARG A 326 16.09 -2.59 -6.40
N ARG A 327 14.96 -2.93 -5.78
CA ARG A 327 14.69 -4.28 -5.24
C ARG A 327 14.66 -5.38 -6.30
N TYR A 328 14.45 -5.04 -7.58
CA TYR A 328 14.49 -6.00 -8.67
C TYR A 328 15.91 -6.29 -9.15
N ARG A 329 16.89 -5.44 -8.84
CA ARG A 329 18.30 -5.67 -9.16
C ARG A 329 18.91 -6.78 -8.30
N ASP A 330 18.37 -6.99 -7.10
CA ASP A 330 18.92 -7.93 -6.11
C ASP A 330 18.36 -9.36 -6.27
N ILE A 331 17.49 -9.59 -7.27
CA ILE A 331 16.74 -10.86 -7.40
C ILE A 331 17.50 -11.92 -8.23
N ASP A 332 18.49 -11.53 -9.03
CA ASP A 332 19.06 -12.43 -10.01
C ASP A 332 20.13 -13.37 -9.40
N GLU A 333 19.67 -14.54 -8.92
CA GLU A 333 20.53 -15.59 -8.39
C GLU A 333 21.48 -16.19 -9.46
N GLU A 334 21.11 -16.17 -10.74
CA GLU A 334 22.01 -16.60 -11.82
C GLU A 334 23.15 -15.61 -12.02
N MET A 335 22.85 -14.29 -11.99
CA MET A 335 23.91 -13.27 -12.04
C MET A 335 24.86 -13.43 -10.85
N LYS A 336 24.33 -13.70 -9.65
CA LYS A 336 25.19 -13.95 -8.48
C LYS A 336 26.06 -15.17 -8.67
N LYS A 337 25.50 -16.28 -9.19
CA LYS A 337 26.27 -17.48 -9.52
C LYS A 337 27.32 -17.25 -10.59
N ASP A 338 26.99 -16.48 -11.63
CA ASP A 338 27.93 -16.14 -12.68
C ASP A 338 29.07 -15.24 -12.17
N LEU A 339 28.75 -14.29 -11.28
CA LEU A 339 29.77 -13.48 -10.63
C LEU A 339 30.71 -14.30 -9.73
N VAL A 340 30.15 -15.28 -8.97
CA VAL A 340 30.97 -16.14 -8.11
C VAL A 340 31.89 -17.03 -8.95
N LYS A 341 31.44 -17.51 -10.13
CA LYS A 341 32.29 -18.29 -11.06
C LYS A 341 33.50 -17.51 -11.59
N LEU A 342 33.49 -16.19 -11.54
CA LEU A 342 34.67 -15.37 -11.89
C LEU A 342 35.79 -15.45 -10.84
N LEU A 343 35.54 -16.08 -9.69
CA LEU A 343 36.52 -16.30 -8.64
C LEU A 343 37.21 -17.67 -8.74
N ASP A 344 36.72 -18.56 -9.61
CA ASP A 344 37.32 -19.86 -9.96
C ASP A 344 38.39 -19.66 -11.06
#